data_de5c482e65d4e9d2576be3f3cf31fdd4
#
_entry.id   de5c482e65d4e9d2576be3f3cf31fdd4
#
_cell.length_a   1.000
_cell.length_b   1.000
_cell.length_c   1.000
_cell.angle_alpha   90.00
_cell.angle_beta   90.00
_cell.angle_gamma   90.00
#
_symmetry.space_group_name_H-M   'P 1'
#
loop_
_entity.id
_entity.type
_entity.pdbx_description
1 polymer ?
#
loop_
_entity_poly.entity_id
_entity_poly.type
_entity_poly.pdbx_seq_one_letter_code
_entity_poly.pdbx_strand_id
1 'polypeptide(L)'
;MKNNPLSSIHSKRGFTLIEVMIALSIFAVMAAAISRTASQNADTVLYLEEKTLASFVAENRLNKLKLLGYPAATQTKDEEEMAGREWYIVTKVEDTPLPNFRRIEIKVSKVTDKENSLVSLTGFMGKY
;
A
#
# COMPACT_ATOMS: atom_id res chain seq x y z
N MET A 1 -64.13 23.38 -50.31
CA MET A 1 -63.65 22.65 -49.12
C MET A 1 -62.15 22.94 -49.01
N LYS A 2 -61.80 23.80 -48.07
CA LYS A 2 -60.36 24.12 -47.77
C LYS A 2 -59.93 23.29 -46.60
N ASN A 3 -59.08 22.30 -46.80
CA ASN A 3 -58.41 21.57 -45.71
C ASN A 3 -57.19 22.41 -45.26
N ASN A 4 -57.29 22.90 -44.06
CA ASN A 4 -56.21 23.60 -43.41
C ASN A 4 -55.38 22.60 -42.68
N PRO A 5 -54.10 22.31 -42.95
CA PRO A 5 -53.25 21.48 -42.13
C PRO A 5 -52.82 22.32 -40.96
N LEU A 6 -53.30 21.95 -39.78
CA LEU A 6 -52.79 22.46 -38.50
C LEU A 6 -51.32 22.13 -38.40
N SER A 7 -50.47 23.10 -38.62
CA SER A 7 -49.05 23.03 -38.35
C SER A 7 -48.87 22.84 -36.82
N SER A 8 -48.48 21.65 -36.44
CA SER A 8 -48.06 21.37 -35.07
C SER A 8 -46.83 22.21 -34.75
N ILE A 9 -47.03 23.28 -34.01
CA ILE A 9 -45.91 24.05 -33.41
C ILE A 9 -45.28 23.14 -32.40
N HIS A 10 -44.21 22.46 -32.80
CA HIS A 10 -43.31 21.81 -31.86
C HIS A 10 -42.64 22.90 -31.01
N SER A 11 -43.14 23.08 -29.81
CA SER A 11 -42.50 23.93 -28.78
C SER A 11 -41.11 23.39 -28.52
N LYS A 12 -40.09 24.00 -29.12
CA LYS A 12 -38.69 23.73 -28.79
C LYS A 12 -38.43 24.28 -27.40
N ARG A 13 -38.56 23.42 -26.40
CA ARG A 13 -38.12 23.74 -25.04
C ARG A 13 -36.61 23.69 -24.98
N GLY A 14 -35.99 24.83 -24.80
CA GLY A 14 -34.55 24.95 -24.48
C GLY A 14 -34.29 24.72 -23.01
N PHE A 15 -33.05 24.45 -22.65
CA PHE A 15 -32.62 24.39 -21.26
C PHE A 15 -32.56 25.78 -20.64
N THR A 16 -32.90 25.89 -19.36
CA THR A 16 -32.75 27.13 -18.63
C THR A 16 -31.29 27.29 -18.14
N LEU A 17 -30.84 28.52 -17.93
CA LEU A 17 -29.51 28.80 -17.42
C LEU A 17 -29.27 28.11 -16.06
N ILE A 18 -30.29 28.11 -15.21
CA ILE A 18 -30.19 27.45 -13.88
C ILE A 18 -30.02 25.93 -13.99
N GLU A 19 -30.68 25.28 -14.95
CA GLU A 19 -30.52 23.84 -15.21
C GLU A 19 -29.09 23.53 -15.62
N VAL A 20 -28.48 24.31 -16.52
CA VAL A 20 -27.08 24.16 -16.93
C VAL A 20 -26.12 24.38 -15.74
N MET A 21 -26.37 25.38 -14.92
CA MET A 21 -25.55 25.65 -13.72
C MET A 21 -25.61 24.50 -12.71
N ILE A 22 -26.81 23.93 -12.47
CA ILE A 22 -26.98 22.77 -11.60
C ILE A 22 -26.24 21.55 -12.17
N ALA A 23 -26.41 21.28 -13.46
CA ALA A 23 -25.74 20.16 -14.13
C ALA A 23 -24.22 20.29 -14.07
N LEU A 24 -23.65 21.47 -14.28
CA LEU A 24 -22.22 21.73 -14.17
C LEU A 24 -21.73 21.57 -12.72
N SER A 25 -22.50 21.99 -11.73
CA SER A 25 -22.17 21.83 -10.33
C SER A 25 -22.11 20.36 -9.93
N ILE A 26 -23.08 19.56 -10.35
CA ILE A 26 -23.11 18.12 -10.12
C ILE A 26 -21.89 17.45 -10.80
N PHE A 27 -21.62 17.82 -12.04
CA PHE A 27 -20.48 17.28 -12.77
C PHE A 27 -19.15 17.60 -12.09
N ALA A 28 -18.97 18.84 -11.60
CA ALA A 28 -17.78 19.26 -10.88
C ALA A 28 -17.56 18.44 -9.59
N VAL A 29 -18.62 18.19 -8.83
CA VAL A 29 -18.54 17.37 -7.60
C VAL A 29 -18.20 15.92 -7.93
N MET A 30 -18.81 15.36 -8.97
CA MET A 30 -18.52 13.99 -9.42
C MET A 30 -17.06 13.85 -9.91
N ALA A 31 -16.58 14.81 -10.70
CA ALA A 31 -15.19 14.81 -11.17
C ALA A 31 -14.19 14.88 -10.01
N ALA A 32 -14.45 15.73 -9.03
CA ALA A 32 -13.63 15.83 -7.83
C ALA A 32 -13.61 14.51 -7.03
N ALA A 33 -14.75 13.85 -6.88
CA ALA A 33 -14.86 12.57 -6.19
C ALA A 33 -14.07 11.47 -6.89
N ILE A 34 -14.16 11.36 -8.21
CA ILE A 34 -13.42 10.38 -9.02
C ILE A 34 -11.91 10.63 -8.91
N SER A 35 -11.48 11.89 -9.00
CA SER A 35 -10.05 12.24 -8.89
C SER A 35 -9.48 11.85 -7.52
N ARG A 36 -10.24 12.07 -6.45
CA ARG A 36 -9.81 11.67 -5.09
C ARG A 36 -9.68 10.15 -4.96
N THR A 37 -10.64 9.39 -5.49
CA THR A 37 -10.60 7.93 -5.46
C THR A 37 -9.40 7.39 -6.24
N ALA A 38 -9.09 7.95 -7.40
CA ALA A 38 -7.94 7.54 -8.19
C ALA A 38 -6.61 7.77 -7.46
N SER A 39 -6.44 8.91 -6.78
CA SER A 39 -5.25 9.21 -5.98
C SER A 39 -5.10 8.23 -4.81
N GLN A 40 -6.17 7.96 -4.07
CA GLN A 40 -6.15 7.01 -2.95
C GLN A 40 -5.78 5.59 -3.40
N ASN A 41 -6.25 5.17 -4.56
CA ASN A 41 -5.91 3.85 -5.11
C ASN A 41 -4.42 3.77 -5.47
N ALA A 42 -3.84 4.81 -6.06
CA ALA A 42 -2.43 4.87 -6.38
C ALA A 42 -1.55 4.77 -5.13
N ASP A 43 -1.87 5.54 -4.08
CA ASP A 43 -1.14 5.50 -2.81
C ASP A 43 -1.22 4.12 -2.15
N THR A 44 -2.38 3.48 -2.20
CA THR A 44 -2.58 2.12 -1.68
C THR A 44 -1.73 1.10 -2.42
N VAL A 45 -1.67 1.17 -3.74
CA VAL A 45 -0.86 0.25 -4.56
C VAL A 45 0.63 0.42 -4.26
N LEU A 46 1.12 1.65 -4.15
CA LEU A 46 2.51 1.93 -3.79
C LEU A 46 2.86 1.39 -2.39
N TYR A 47 1.98 1.59 -1.42
CA TYR A 47 2.16 1.05 -0.07
C TYR A 47 2.22 -0.49 -0.06
N LEU A 48 1.33 -1.15 -0.80
CA LEU A 48 1.32 -2.61 -0.90
C LEU A 48 2.56 -3.15 -1.59
N GLU A 49 3.06 -2.47 -2.63
CA GLU A 49 4.32 -2.80 -3.29
C GLU A 49 5.49 -2.72 -2.30
N GLU A 50 5.62 -1.60 -1.56
CA GLU A 50 6.66 -1.43 -0.55
C GLU A 50 6.59 -2.52 0.53
N LYS A 51 5.39 -2.82 1.02
CA LYS A 51 5.18 -3.86 2.03
C LYS A 51 5.55 -5.25 1.52
N THR A 52 5.24 -5.55 0.27
CA THR A 52 5.60 -6.82 -0.38
C THR A 52 7.12 -6.96 -0.51
N LEU A 53 7.79 -5.91 -0.99
CA LEU A 53 9.26 -5.92 -1.08
C LEU A 53 9.92 -6.05 0.29
N ALA A 54 9.41 -5.34 1.30
CA ALA A 54 9.89 -5.45 2.68
C ALA A 54 9.72 -6.88 3.24
N SER A 55 8.64 -7.58 2.88
CA SER A 55 8.43 -8.98 3.25
C SER A 55 9.50 -9.89 2.65
N PHE A 56 9.84 -9.72 1.38
CA PHE A 56 10.94 -10.47 0.75
C PHE A 56 12.29 -10.17 1.40
N VAL A 57 12.56 -8.94 1.78
CA VAL A 57 13.77 -8.56 2.52
C VAL A 57 13.83 -9.31 3.85
N ALA A 58 12.72 -9.33 4.61
CA ALA A 58 12.64 -10.02 5.90
C ALA A 58 12.82 -11.54 5.76
N GLU A 59 12.19 -12.16 4.76
CA GLU A 59 12.33 -13.59 4.48
C GLU A 59 13.76 -13.95 4.07
N ASN A 60 14.38 -13.16 3.20
CA ASN A 60 15.77 -13.35 2.81
C ASN A 60 16.71 -13.26 4.01
N ARG A 61 16.48 -12.30 4.91
CA ARG A 61 17.26 -12.17 6.14
C ARG A 61 17.11 -13.39 7.03
N LEU A 62 15.88 -13.88 7.22
CA LEU A 62 15.63 -15.10 8.01
C LEU A 62 16.32 -16.32 7.39
N ASN A 63 16.26 -16.46 6.08
CA ASN A 63 16.89 -17.58 5.38
C ASN A 63 18.43 -17.51 5.46
N LYS A 64 19.02 -16.33 5.33
CA LYS A 64 20.47 -16.13 5.57
C LYS A 64 20.88 -16.58 6.99
N LEU A 65 20.09 -16.21 8.01
CA LEU A 65 20.36 -16.64 9.38
C LEU A 65 20.27 -18.16 9.56
N LYS A 66 19.30 -18.81 8.93
CA LYS A 66 19.17 -20.27 8.95
C LYS A 66 20.36 -20.98 8.32
N LEU A 67 20.93 -20.41 7.24
CA LEU A 67 22.09 -20.97 6.57
C LEU A 67 23.40 -20.80 7.37
N LEU A 68 23.50 -19.73 8.17
CA LEU A 68 24.66 -19.46 9.03
C LEU A 68 24.70 -20.32 10.29
N GLY A 69 23.63 -21.05 10.58
CA GLY A 69 23.49 -21.89 11.75
C GLY A 69 22.86 -21.17 12.94
N TYR A 70 22.99 -21.79 14.15
CA TYR A 70 22.32 -21.30 15.35
C TYR A 70 22.85 -19.91 15.78
N PRO A 71 22.04 -18.84 15.67
CA PRO A 71 22.53 -17.48 15.89
C PRO A 71 22.73 -17.20 17.39
N ALA A 72 23.67 -16.30 17.70
CA ALA A 72 23.82 -15.77 19.06
C ALA A 72 22.63 -14.86 19.44
N ALA A 73 22.26 -14.86 20.73
CA ALA A 73 21.26 -13.93 21.23
C ALA A 73 21.85 -12.50 21.17
N THR A 74 21.37 -11.71 20.22
CA THR A 74 21.85 -10.36 19.95
C THR A 74 20.85 -9.56 19.16
N GLN A 75 21.08 -8.25 19.09
CA GLN A 75 20.32 -7.35 18.21
C GLN A 75 21.29 -6.72 17.23
N THR A 76 21.00 -6.85 15.95
CA THR A 76 21.76 -6.21 14.88
C THR A 76 20.87 -5.23 14.11
N LYS A 77 21.51 -4.20 13.58
CA LYS A 77 20.87 -3.17 12.75
C LYS A 77 21.71 -3.05 11.49
N ASP A 78 21.09 -3.30 10.37
CA ASP A 78 21.75 -3.33 9.07
C ASP A 78 20.96 -2.52 8.03
N GLU A 79 21.63 -2.08 6.99
CA GLU A 79 21.01 -1.51 5.81
C GLU A 79 21.33 -2.41 4.61
N GLU A 80 20.33 -2.75 3.82
CA GLU A 80 20.48 -3.62 2.64
C GLU A 80 19.71 -3.04 1.45
N GLU A 81 20.35 -3.05 0.29
CA GLU A 81 19.70 -2.64 -0.95
C GLU A 81 19.00 -3.85 -1.59
N MET A 82 17.72 -3.66 -1.94
CA MET A 82 16.92 -4.66 -2.67
C MET A 82 15.91 -3.98 -3.57
N ALA A 83 15.81 -4.45 -4.81
CA ALA A 83 14.90 -3.93 -5.83
C ALA A 83 15.08 -2.40 -6.07
N GLY A 84 16.33 -1.93 -6.06
CA GLY A 84 16.67 -0.52 -6.26
C GLY A 84 16.25 0.41 -5.12
N ARG A 85 15.98 -0.14 -3.94
CA ARG A 85 15.59 0.60 -2.72
C ARG A 85 16.46 0.17 -1.55
N GLU A 86 16.74 1.10 -0.64
CA GLU A 86 17.47 0.85 0.60
C GLU A 86 16.49 0.54 1.74
N TRP A 87 16.77 -0.54 2.45
CA TRP A 87 15.96 -1.06 3.54
C TRP A 87 16.75 -1.05 4.84
N TYR A 88 16.11 -0.60 5.91
CA TYR A 88 16.66 -0.68 7.26
C TYR A 88 16.10 -1.91 7.97
N ILE A 89 16.99 -2.79 8.43
CA ILE A 89 16.66 -4.09 8.98
C ILE A 89 17.14 -4.15 10.42
N VAL A 90 16.22 -4.41 11.35
CA VAL A 90 16.51 -4.72 12.74
C VAL A 90 16.24 -6.19 12.96
N THR A 91 17.30 -6.92 13.28
CA THR A 91 17.21 -8.35 13.63
C THR A 91 17.46 -8.51 15.12
N LYS A 92 16.49 -9.06 15.85
CA LYS A 92 16.58 -9.35 17.28
C LYS A 92 16.49 -10.85 17.50
N VAL A 93 17.48 -11.42 18.16
CA VAL A 93 17.52 -12.83 18.53
C VAL A 93 17.46 -12.94 20.03
N GLU A 94 16.46 -13.64 20.56
CA GLU A 94 16.19 -13.81 21.98
C GLU A 94 16.14 -15.29 22.35
N ASP A 95 16.58 -15.60 23.57
CA ASP A 95 16.39 -16.93 24.13
C ASP A 95 14.90 -17.16 24.44
N THR A 96 14.46 -18.40 24.33
CA THR A 96 13.11 -18.81 24.69
C THR A 96 13.14 -19.68 25.97
N PRO A 97 12.00 -19.88 26.65
CA PRO A 97 11.90 -20.80 27.75
C PRO A 97 12.23 -22.25 27.39
N LEU A 98 12.18 -22.59 26.12
CA LEU A 98 12.56 -23.90 25.61
C LEU A 98 14.07 -23.94 25.36
N PRO A 99 14.81 -24.91 25.95
CA PRO A 99 16.24 -25.04 25.75
C PRO A 99 16.54 -25.34 24.27
N ASN A 100 17.61 -24.74 23.75
CA ASN A 100 18.04 -24.86 22.36
C ASN A 100 17.09 -24.27 21.29
N PHE A 101 16.12 -23.44 21.68
CA PHE A 101 15.28 -22.68 20.77
C PHE A 101 15.50 -21.19 20.96
N ARG A 102 15.61 -20.47 19.85
CA ARG A 102 15.68 -19.00 19.84
C ARG A 102 14.57 -18.42 19.01
N ARG A 103 14.06 -17.30 19.49
CA ARG A 103 13.12 -16.45 18.78
C ARG A 103 13.90 -15.42 17.98
N ILE A 104 13.57 -15.30 16.70
CA ILE A 104 14.14 -14.31 15.80
C ILE A 104 13.03 -13.36 15.40
N GLU A 105 13.19 -12.08 15.66
CA GLU A 105 12.30 -11.03 15.19
C GLU A 105 13.06 -10.16 14.20
N ILE A 106 12.51 -10.01 13.00
CA ILE A 106 13.08 -9.19 11.94
C ILE A 106 12.08 -8.10 11.60
N LYS A 107 12.48 -6.84 11.76
CA LYS A 107 11.71 -5.67 11.39
C LYS A 107 12.38 -5.00 10.21
N VAL A 108 11.59 -4.70 9.18
CA VAL A 108 12.04 -4.00 7.97
C VAL A 108 11.31 -2.68 7.85
N SER A 109 12.08 -1.62 7.71
CA SER A 109 11.62 -0.24 7.56
C SER A 109 12.29 0.41 6.34
N LYS A 110 11.77 1.56 5.91
CA LYS A 110 12.50 2.40 4.98
C LYS A 110 13.66 3.09 5.71
N VAL A 111 14.76 3.33 5.03
CA VAL A 111 15.88 4.11 5.59
C VAL A 111 15.45 5.53 5.95
N THR A 112 14.47 6.07 5.22
CA THR A 112 13.89 7.40 5.48
C THR A 112 12.94 7.45 6.67
N ASP A 113 12.44 6.28 7.14
CA ASP A 113 11.51 6.18 8.26
C ASP A 113 11.83 4.91 9.08
N LYS A 114 12.92 4.98 9.85
CA LYS A 114 13.44 3.84 10.62
C LYS A 114 12.58 3.44 11.80
N GLU A 115 11.72 4.33 12.28
CA GLU A 115 10.87 4.09 13.45
C GLU A 115 9.62 3.29 13.11
N ASN A 116 9.10 3.46 11.89
CA ASN A 116 7.89 2.78 11.44
C ASN A 116 8.24 1.57 10.58
N SER A 117 8.15 0.37 11.16
CA SER A 117 8.37 -0.86 10.40
C SER A 117 7.21 -1.15 9.46
N LEU A 118 7.52 -1.45 8.20
CA LEU A 118 6.55 -1.92 7.20
C LEU A 118 6.15 -3.36 7.45
N VAL A 119 7.11 -4.18 7.89
CA VAL A 119 6.95 -5.61 8.13
C VAL A 119 7.70 -6.02 9.39
N SER A 120 7.09 -6.88 10.17
CA SER A 120 7.71 -7.60 11.28
C SER A 120 7.51 -9.10 11.06
N LEU A 121 8.61 -9.84 10.95
CA LEU A 121 8.61 -11.29 10.77
C LEU A 121 9.17 -11.95 12.02
N THR A 122 8.45 -12.90 12.59
CA THR A 122 8.92 -13.69 13.72
C THR A 122 9.15 -15.12 13.28
N GLY A 123 10.32 -15.66 13.58
CA GLY A 123 10.69 -17.04 13.35
C GLY A 123 11.29 -17.68 14.59
N PHE A 124 11.40 -18.99 14.55
CA PHE A 124 12.06 -19.77 15.61
C PHE A 124 13.12 -20.67 14.99
N MET A 125 14.23 -20.82 15.68
CA MET A 125 15.34 -21.67 15.26
C MET A 125 15.79 -22.54 16.41
N GLY A 126 15.82 -23.85 16.15
CA GLY A 126 16.36 -24.86 17.07
C GLY A 126 17.85 -25.14 16.80
N LYS A 127 18.58 -25.51 17.82
CA LYS A 127 19.94 -26.06 17.69
C LYS A 127 19.81 -27.55 17.44
N TYR A 128 20.31 -27.99 16.29
CA TYR A 128 20.40 -29.42 15.95
C TYR A 128 21.73 -30.00 16.41
#